data_f03beca0affc18da2b0a1d99936520a8
#
_entry.id   f03beca0affc18da2b0a1d99936520a8
#
_cell.length_a   1.000
_cell.length_b   1.000
_cell.length_c   1.000
_cell.angle_alpha   90.00
_cell.angle_beta   90.00
_cell.angle_gamma   90.00
#
_symmetry.space_group_name_H-M   'P 1'
#
loop_
_entity.id
_entity.type
_entity.pdbx_description
1 polymer ?
#
loop_
_entity_poly.entity_id
_entity_poly.type
_entity_poly.pdbx_seq_one_letter_code
_entity_poly.pdbx_strand_id
1 'polypeptide(L)'
;MSELQNDRYLRALLRQSTDRTPIWMMRQAGRYLPEYRATRAEAGDFMKLMKNPELACEVTMQPLRRFPLDAAIVFSDILTIPDAMGLGLSLEEGVGPRFARPVRTSAAIHALGVPDPDSDLRYVGDAIRLIKNEIDVPLIGFCGSPWTLATYMIEGGSGHDFKIVKKMLYDEPAL
;
A
#
# COMPACT_ATOMS: atom_id res chain seq x y z
N MET A 1 -7.91 21.59 5.32
CA MET A 1 -6.52 21.07 5.17
C MET A 1 -5.69 21.78 6.20
N SER A 2 -5.05 21.05 7.10
CA SER A 2 -4.06 21.60 8.02
C SER A 2 -2.92 22.22 7.21
N GLU A 3 -2.44 23.38 7.65
CA GLU A 3 -1.26 23.99 7.08
C GLU A 3 -0.04 23.13 7.47
N LEU A 4 0.84 22.81 6.51
CA LEU A 4 2.06 22.05 6.78
C LEU A 4 2.97 22.88 7.70
N GLN A 5 3.24 22.41 8.89
CA GLN A 5 4.17 23.04 9.83
C GLN A 5 5.61 22.60 9.57
N ASN A 6 5.80 21.40 9.00
CA ASN A 6 7.10 20.87 8.65
C ASN A 6 7.13 20.50 7.15
N ASP A 7 7.70 21.37 6.34
CA ASP A 7 7.86 21.21 4.88
C ASP A 7 9.25 20.68 4.47
N ARG A 8 10.10 20.30 5.45
CA ARG A 8 11.51 19.90 5.21
C ARG A 8 11.64 18.84 4.12
N TYR A 9 10.78 17.84 4.14
CA TYR A 9 10.80 16.78 3.13
C TYR A 9 10.51 17.32 1.73
N LEU A 10 9.51 18.20 1.57
CA LEU A 10 9.19 18.82 0.28
C LEU A 10 10.32 19.74 -0.21
N ARG A 11 10.90 20.52 0.69
CA ARG A 11 12.05 21.38 0.35
C ARG A 11 13.24 20.57 -0.17
N ALA A 12 13.54 19.43 0.48
CA ALA A 12 14.61 18.55 0.01
C ALA A 12 14.30 17.97 -1.39
N LEU A 13 13.05 17.54 -1.66
CA LEU A 13 12.64 17.09 -2.99
C LEU A 13 12.76 18.18 -4.06
N LEU A 14 12.46 19.43 -3.70
CA LEU A 14 12.59 20.60 -4.56
C LEU A 14 14.03 21.14 -4.65
N ARG A 15 15.00 20.42 -4.06
CA ARG A 15 16.44 20.83 -4.00
C ARG A 15 16.65 22.19 -3.32
N GLN A 16 15.78 22.55 -2.40
CA GLN A 16 15.92 23.73 -1.56
C GLN A 16 16.73 23.41 -0.30
N SER A 17 17.32 24.44 0.31
CA SER A 17 18.09 24.31 1.54
C SER A 17 17.22 23.82 2.68
N THR A 18 17.72 22.85 3.44
CA THR A 18 17.12 22.33 4.68
C THR A 18 18.12 22.44 5.83
N ASP A 19 17.63 22.53 7.05
CA ASP A 19 18.44 22.57 8.28
C ASP A 19 19.12 21.22 8.58
N ARG A 20 18.50 20.13 8.13
CA ARG A 20 18.99 18.75 8.26
C ARG A 20 18.37 17.85 7.19
N THR A 21 18.94 16.68 6.98
CA THR A 21 18.34 15.64 6.13
C THR A 21 16.98 15.22 6.69
N PRO A 22 15.88 15.25 5.89
CA PRO A 22 14.57 14.78 6.32
C PRO A 22 14.57 13.27 6.54
N ILE A 23 13.84 12.82 7.54
CA ILE A 23 13.76 11.41 7.93
C ILE A 23 12.32 10.93 7.83
N TRP A 24 12.14 9.82 7.13
CA TRP A 24 10.94 8.99 7.12
C TRP A 24 11.33 7.53 6.90
N MET A 25 10.42 6.58 7.18
CA MET A 25 10.69 5.16 6.96
C MET A 25 9.53 4.51 6.22
N MET A 26 9.84 3.66 5.22
CA MET A 26 8.83 2.99 4.39
C MET A 26 7.80 2.20 5.20
N ARG A 27 8.20 1.57 6.30
CA ARG A 27 7.33 0.80 7.20
C ARG A 27 7.28 1.41 8.59
N GLN A 28 7.03 2.72 8.66
CA GLN A 28 6.92 3.41 9.95
C GLN A 28 5.71 2.96 10.76
N ALA A 29 4.58 2.62 10.14
CA ALA A 29 3.51 1.86 10.77
C ALA A 29 3.85 0.36 10.74
N GLY A 30 3.85 -0.32 11.89
CA GLY A 30 4.22 -1.73 11.88
C GLY A 30 4.23 -2.41 13.26
N ARG A 31 4.41 -3.73 13.23
CA ARG A 31 4.35 -4.63 14.41
C ARG A 31 5.36 -4.34 15.51
N TYR A 32 6.37 -3.51 15.29
CA TYR A 32 7.28 -3.05 16.34
C TYR A 32 6.62 -2.08 17.31
N LEU A 33 5.55 -1.38 16.88
CA LEU A 33 4.76 -0.50 17.73
C LEU A 33 3.72 -1.30 18.53
N PRO A 34 3.68 -1.16 19.88
CA PRO A 34 2.65 -1.79 20.70
C PRO A 34 1.23 -1.37 20.31
N GLU A 35 1.03 -0.07 20.05
CA GLU A 35 -0.23 0.52 19.59
C GLU A 35 -0.70 -0.05 18.26
N TYR A 36 0.20 -0.27 17.31
CA TYR A 36 -0.14 -0.94 16.05
C TYR A 36 -0.64 -2.37 16.29
N ARG A 37 0.04 -3.12 17.18
CA ARG A 37 -0.38 -4.49 17.51
C ARG A 37 -1.77 -4.52 18.15
N ALA A 38 -2.09 -3.54 19.02
CA ALA A 38 -3.39 -3.40 19.66
C ALA A 38 -4.49 -3.12 18.60
N THR A 39 -4.29 -2.09 17.77
CA THR A 39 -5.23 -1.75 16.68
C THR A 39 -5.41 -2.92 15.71
N ARG A 40 -4.33 -3.64 15.38
CA ARG A 40 -4.38 -4.81 14.51
C ARG A 40 -5.18 -5.97 15.11
N ALA A 41 -5.06 -6.20 16.41
CA ALA A 41 -5.81 -7.23 17.13
C ALA A 41 -7.30 -6.88 17.20
N GLU A 42 -7.63 -5.62 17.47
CA GLU A 42 -9.01 -5.11 17.49
C GLU A 42 -9.67 -5.23 16.10
N ALA A 43 -8.96 -4.93 15.03
CA ALA A 43 -9.46 -5.09 13.65
C ALA A 43 -9.74 -6.56 13.28
N GLY A 44 -9.10 -7.51 13.96
CA GLY A 44 -9.23 -8.96 13.74
C GLY A 44 -8.31 -9.48 12.63
N ASP A 45 -8.32 -8.89 11.45
CA ASP A 45 -7.44 -9.28 10.35
C ASP A 45 -6.85 -8.07 9.60
N PHE A 46 -5.81 -8.32 8.78
CA PHE A 46 -5.12 -7.25 8.05
C PHE A 46 -6.01 -6.59 6.99
N MET A 47 -6.87 -7.36 6.33
CA MET A 47 -7.74 -6.83 5.28
C MET A 47 -8.78 -5.88 5.88
N LYS A 48 -9.34 -6.21 7.05
CA LYS A 48 -10.26 -5.32 7.78
C LYS A 48 -9.54 -4.05 8.26
N LEU A 49 -8.31 -4.18 8.77
CA LEU A 49 -7.51 -3.02 9.16
C LEU A 49 -7.27 -2.09 7.96
N MET A 50 -6.82 -2.65 6.85
CA MET A 50 -6.46 -1.88 5.66
C MET A 50 -7.68 -1.27 4.95
N LYS A 51 -8.81 -1.98 4.91
CA LYS A 51 -10.04 -1.53 4.23
C LYS A 51 -10.92 -0.61 5.08
N ASN A 52 -10.53 -0.35 6.32
CA ASN A 52 -11.21 0.61 7.19
C ASN A 52 -10.43 1.93 7.20
N PRO A 53 -11.01 3.04 6.67
CA PRO A 53 -10.32 4.32 6.56
C PRO A 53 -9.85 4.90 7.90
N GLU A 54 -10.66 4.75 8.96
CA GLU A 54 -10.35 5.26 10.30
C GLU A 54 -9.18 4.50 10.91
N LEU A 55 -9.17 3.17 10.80
CA LEU A 55 -8.07 2.34 11.31
C LEU A 55 -6.79 2.55 10.49
N ALA A 56 -6.89 2.70 9.17
CA ALA A 56 -5.75 3.04 8.31
C ALA A 56 -5.16 4.40 8.66
N CYS A 57 -6.01 5.39 8.95
CA CYS A 57 -5.60 6.70 9.46
C CYS A 57 -4.90 6.55 10.81
N GLU A 58 -5.51 5.90 11.79
CA GLU A 58 -4.95 5.70 13.12
C GLU A 58 -3.55 5.09 13.07
N VAL A 59 -3.36 3.98 12.35
CA VAL A 59 -2.04 3.34 12.27
C VAL A 59 -1.01 4.17 11.50
N THR A 60 -1.45 5.03 10.58
CA THR A 60 -0.58 6.00 9.90
C THR A 60 -0.09 7.07 10.88
N MET A 61 -0.95 7.53 11.80
CA MET A 61 -0.63 8.57 12.78
C MET A 61 0.23 8.08 13.94
N GLN A 62 0.14 6.81 14.33
CA GLN A 62 0.88 6.25 15.47
C GLN A 62 2.38 6.53 15.46
N PRO A 63 3.14 6.28 14.39
CA PRO A 63 4.57 6.60 14.36
C PRO A 63 4.86 8.09 14.41
N LEU A 64 4.00 8.95 13.87
CA LEU A 64 4.16 10.41 13.91
C LEU A 64 4.01 10.96 15.33
N ARG A 65 3.10 10.38 16.13
CA ARG A 65 2.93 10.74 17.53
C ARG A 65 4.12 10.31 18.41
N ARG A 66 4.87 9.30 17.96
CA ARG A 66 6.00 8.73 18.72
C ARG A 66 7.35 9.27 18.30
N PHE A 67 7.53 9.58 17.02
CA PHE A 67 8.82 9.98 16.47
C PHE A 67 8.70 11.28 15.65
N PRO A 68 9.72 12.16 15.72
CA PRO A 68 9.74 13.40 14.96
C PRO A 68 10.10 13.15 13.48
N LEU A 69 9.20 12.47 12.78
CA LEU A 69 9.37 12.16 11.35
C LEU A 69 9.04 13.38 10.49
N ASP A 70 9.71 13.50 9.35
CA ASP A 70 9.56 14.63 8.43
C ASP A 70 8.59 14.34 7.28
N ALA A 71 8.01 13.14 7.23
CA ALA A 71 6.92 12.78 6.33
C ALA A 71 6.13 11.58 6.89
N ALA A 72 4.85 11.54 6.56
CA ALA A 72 3.99 10.38 6.72
C ALA A 72 3.98 9.55 5.44
N ILE A 73 3.74 8.24 5.56
CA ILE A 73 3.39 7.39 4.44
C ILE A 73 2.03 6.73 4.69
N VAL A 74 1.16 6.76 3.71
CA VAL A 74 -0.17 6.16 3.81
C VAL A 74 -0.04 4.67 4.15
N PHE A 75 -0.75 4.23 5.19
CA PHE A 75 -0.88 2.80 5.46
C PHE A 75 -1.86 2.18 4.46
N SER A 76 -1.36 1.27 3.64
CA SER A 76 -2.10 0.54 2.61
C SER A 76 -1.37 -0.76 2.25
N ASP A 77 -1.91 -1.51 1.29
CA ASP A 77 -1.24 -2.65 0.67
C ASP A 77 -1.04 -2.42 -0.84
N ILE A 78 0.06 -2.91 -1.40
CA ILE A 78 0.34 -2.80 -2.84
C ILE A 78 -0.67 -3.58 -3.69
N LEU A 79 -1.34 -4.57 -3.11
CA LEU A 79 -2.26 -5.48 -3.82
C LEU A 79 -3.73 -5.01 -3.81
N THR A 80 -4.00 -3.78 -3.35
CA THR A 80 -5.35 -3.19 -3.38
C THR A 80 -5.95 -3.16 -4.78
N ILE A 81 -5.15 -2.79 -5.79
CA ILE A 81 -5.61 -2.75 -7.19
C ILE A 81 -5.90 -4.16 -7.73
N PRO A 82 -5.02 -5.15 -7.64
CA PRO A 82 -5.34 -6.53 -8.03
C PRO A 82 -6.55 -7.12 -7.29
N ASP A 83 -6.75 -6.78 -6.02
CA ASP A 83 -7.95 -7.20 -5.29
C ASP A 83 -9.22 -6.58 -5.87
N ALA A 84 -9.19 -5.27 -6.16
CA ALA A 84 -10.29 -4.56 -6.81
C ALA A 84 -10.56 -5.05 -8.24
N MET A 85 -9.54 -5.56 -8.96
CA MET A 85 -9.70 -6.25 -10.25
C MET A 85 -10.38 -7.62 -10.11
N GLY A 86 -10.72 -8.05 -8.90
CA GLY A 86 -11.49 -9.26 -8.65
C GLY A 86 -10.65 -10.54 -8.53
N LEU A 87 -9.33 -10.46 -8.30
CA LEU A 87 -8.48 -11.63 -8.18
C LEU A 87 -8.68 -12.42 -6.87
N GLY A 88 -9.38 -11.84 -5.89
CA GLY A 88 -9.70 -12.48 -4.62
C GLY A 88 -8.48 -12.63 -3.73
N LEU A 89 -7.99 -11.51 -3.21
CA LEU A 89 -6.85 -11.44 -2.31
C LEU A 89 -7.21 -12.00 -0.93
N SER A 90 -6.38 -12.87 -0.41
CA SER A 90 -6.36 -13.29 0.99
C SER A 90 -4.95 -13.16 1.57
N LEU A 91 -4.86 -12.99 2.88
CA LEU A 91 -3.59 -12.95 3.60
C LEU A 91 -3.57 -14.09 4.61
N GLU A 92 -2.73 -15.08 4.34
CA GLU A 92 -2.53 -16.23 5.20
C GLU A 92 -1.35 -15.97 6.13
N GLU A 93 -1.56 -16.17 7.43
CA GLU A 93 -0.51 -15.97 8.43
C GLU A 93 0.65 -16.95 8.19
N GLY A 94 1.88 -16.42 8.15
CA GLY A 94 3.09 -17.21 7.88
C GLY A 94 3.35 -17.53 6.40
N VAL A 95 2.35 -17.34 5.52
CA VAL A 95 2.47 -17.61 4.08
C VAL A 95 2.53 -16.32 3.26
N GLY A 96 1.72 -15.32 3.64
CA GLY A 96 1.62 -14.05 2.95
C GLY A 96 0.40 -13.93 2.01
N PRO A 97 0.45 -13.01 1.04
CA PRO A 97 -0.66 -12.77 0.13
C PRO A 97 -0.88 -13.94 -0.83
N ARG A 98 -2.15 -14.24 -1.08
CA ARG A 98 -2.60 -15.23 -2.06
C ARG A 98 -3.76 -14.71 -2.87
N PHE A 99 -3.76 -15.01 -4.16
CA PHE A 99 -4.87 -14.75 -5.07
C PHE A 99 -5.60 -16.06 -5.41
N ALA A 100 -6.91 -16.06 -5.21
CA ALA A 100 -7.76 -17.20 -5.56
C ALA A 100 -7.83 -17.41 -7.09
N ARG A 101 -7.69 -16.35 -7.87
CA ARG A 101 -7.79 -16.34 -9.33
C ARG A 101 -6.54 -15.71 -9.98
N PRO A 102 -5.37 -16.39 -9.96
CA PRO A 102 -4.17 -15.87 -10.62
C PRO A 102 -4.36 -15.82 -12.15
N VAL A 103 -3.72 -14.83 -12.77
CA VAL A 103 -3.86 -14.53 -14.21
C VAL A 103 -2.74 -15.25 -14.97
N ARG A 104 -3.05 -16.33 -15.70
CA ARG A 104 -2.03 -17.20 -16.31
C ARG A 104 -2.26 -17.49 -17.80
N THR A 105 -3.25 -16.85 -18.40
CA THR A 105 -3.57 -17.05 -19.84
C THR A 105 -3.93 -15.74 -20.48
N SER A 106 -3.74 -15.63 -21.79
CA SER A 106 -4.15 -14.47 -22.57
C SER A 106 -5.63 -14.11 -22.33
N ALA A 107 -6.51 -15.10 -22.33
CA ALA A 107 -7.93 -14.88 -22.07
C ALA A 107 -8.19 -14.28 -20.68
N ALA A 108 -7.48 -14.75 -19.64
CA ALA A 108 -7.62 -14.22 -18.28
C ALA A 108 -7.09 -12.77 -18.19
N ILE A 109 -6.01 -12.45 -18.91
CA ILE A 109 -5.47 -11.07 -18.97
C ILE A 109 -6.49 -10.12 -19.62
N HIS A 110 -7.01 -10.48 -20.79
CA HIS A 110 -7.97 -9.66 -21.51
C HIS A 110 -9.34 -9.54 -20.81
N ALA A 111 -9.65 -10.45 -19.89
CA ALA A 111 -10.85 -10.39 -19.07
C ALA A 111 -10.71 -9.47 -17.83
N LEU A 112 -9.50 -8.96 -17.54
CA LEU A 112 -9.31 -8.05 -16.41
C LEU A 112 -10.04 -6.72 -16.65
N GLY A 113 -10.86 -6.32 -15.69
CA GLY A 113 -11.46 -4.99 -15.67
C GLY A 113 -10.50 -3.95 -15.09
N VAL A 114 -10.75 -2.69 -15.41
CA VAL A 114 -10.13 -1.55 -14.74
C VAL A 114 -11.03 -1.15 -13.58
N PRO A 115 -10.58 -1.26 -12.31
CA PRO A 115 -11.42 -0.88 -11.17
C PRO A 115 -11.66 0.63 -11.15
N ASP A 116 -12.86 1.03 -10.72
CA ASP A 116 -13.19 2.42 -10.51
C ASP A 116 -12.63 2.88 -9.15
N PRO A 117 -11.72 3.88 -9.12
CA PRO A 117 -11.13 4.36 -7.88
C PRO A 117 -12.16 4.91 -6.88
N ASP A 118 -13.24 5.49 -7.36
CA ASP A 118 -14.24 6.15 -6.52
C ASP A 118 -15.22 5.18 -5.86
N SER A 119 -15.37 3.96 -6.39
CA SER A 119 -16.19 2.89 -5.81
C SER A 119 -15.33 1.78 -5.22
N ASP A 120 -14.49 1.14 -6.03
CA ASP A 120 -13.77 -0.09 -5.66
C ASP A 120 -12.61 0.16 -4.70
N LEU A 121 -12.00 1.37 -4.75
CA LEU A 121 -10.88 1.79 -3.91
C LEU A 121 -11.21 2.99 -3.02
N ARG A 122 -12.49 3.30 -2.85
CA ARG A 122 -12.96 4.45 -2.08
C ARG A 122 -12.35 4.52 -0.68
N TYR A 123 -12.22 3.38 -0.01
CA TYR A 123 -11.62 3.30 1.32
C TYR A 123 -10.18 3.85 1.38
N VAL A 124 -9.40 3.72 0.30
CA VAL A 124 -8.05 4.30 0.20
C VAL A 124 -8.14 5.82 0.12
N GLY A 125 -9.04 6.33 -0.73
CA GLY A 125 -9.28 7.78 -0.87
C GLY A 125 -9.79 8.41 0.43
N ASP A 126 -10.69 7.73 1.13
CA ASP A 126 -11.22 8.20 2.42
C ASP A 126 -10.14 8.20 3.51
N ALA A 127 -9.31 7.16 3.60
CA ALA A 127 -8.16 7.14 4.50
C ALA A 127 -7.20 8.31 4.24
N ILE A 128 -6.88 8.59 2.97
CA ILE A 128 -6.03 9.74 2.59
C ILE A 128 -6.66 11.06 3.05
N ARG A 129 -7.97 11.24 2.88
CA ARG A 129 -8.67 12.46 3.33
C ARG A 129 -8.60 12.62 4.85
N LEU A 130 -8.83 11.55 5.61
CA LEU A 130 -8.71 11.57 7.07
C LEU A 130 -7.28 11.92 7.50
N ILE A 131 -6.28 11.23 7.00
CA ILE A 131 -4.87 11.50 7.29
C ILE A 131 -4.52 12.97 7.01
N LYS A 132 -4.89 13.49 5.85
CA LYS A 132 -4.59 14.87 5.45
C LYS A 132 -5.22 15.93 6.37
N ASN A 133 -6.26 15.60 7.10
CA ASN A 133 -6.86 16.51 8.08
C ASN A 133 -6.11 16.51 9.42
N GLU A 134 -5.34 15.47 9.72
CA GLU A 134 -4.66 15.30 11.01
C GLU A 134 -3.16 15.60 10.98
N ILE A 135 -2.50 15.43 9.80
CA ILE A 135 -1.05 15.58 9.70
C ILE A 135 -0.62 17.03 9.47
N ASP A 136 0.56 17.35 9.99
CA ASP A 136 1.29 18.61 9.78
C ASP A 136 2.59 18.44 8.99
N VAL A 137 2.87 17.22 8.52
CA VAL A 137 4.00 16.83 7.67
C VAL A 137 3.50 16.39 6.27
N PRO A 138 4.34 16.37 5.25
CA PRO A 138 3.97 15.83 3.93
C PRO A 138 3.52 14.37 3.99
N LEU A 139 2.50 14.03 3.19
CA LEU A 139 2.01 12.66 3.02
C LEU A 139 2.57 12.04 1.74
N ILE A 140 3.25 10.91 1.88
CA ILE A 140 3.74 10.09 0.78
C ILE A 140 2.64 9.10 0.40
N GLY A 141 2.28 9.04 -0.89
CA GLY A 141 1.40 8.04 -1.46
C GLY A 141 2.06 6.65 -1.46
N PHE A 142 1.24 5.60 -1.58
CA PHE A 142 1.71 4.22 -1.58
C PHE A 142 0.97 3.39 -2.64
N CYS A 143 1.73 2.79 -3.54
CA CYS A 143 1.20 1.88 -4.57
C CYS A 143 2.24 0.84 -4.98
N GLY A 144 1.78 -0.26 -5.57
CA GLY A 144 2.66 -1.25 -6.19
C GLY A 144 3.14 -0.80 -7.57
N SER A 145 4.40 -1.10 -7.92
CA SER A 145 4.86 -0.90 -9.29
C SER A 145 4.19 -1.91 -10.24
N PRO A 146 3.93 -1.57 -11.50
CA PRO A 146 3.25 -2.45 -12.45
C PRO A 146 3.87 -3.84 -12.55
N TRP A 147 5.19 -3.93 -12.62
CA TRP A 147 5.90 -5.22 -12.67
C TRP A 147 5.71 -6.03 -11.39
N THR A 148 5.80 -5.39 -10.23
CA THR A 148 5.56 -6.04 -8.93
C THR A 148 4.14 -6.60 -8.87
N LEU A 149 3.13 -5.82 -9.28
CA LEU A 149 1.74 -6.27 -9.29
C LEU A 149 1.54 -7.43 -10.25
N ALA A 150 2.07 -7.35 -11.48
CA ALA A 150 1.99 -8.42 -12.47
C ALA A 150 2.60 -9.73 -11.93
N THR A 151 3.75 -9.66 -11.24
CA THR A 151 4.35 -10.87 -10.64
C THR A 151 3.45 -11.52 -9.62
N TYR A 152 2.82 -10.77 -8.73
CA TYR A 152 1.87 -11.29 -7.75
C TYR A 152 0.61 -11.87 -8.42
N MET A 153 0.06 -11.15 -9.40
CA MET A 153 -1.15 -11.57 -10.13
C MET A 153 -0.95 -12.87 -10.88
N ILE A 154 0.21 -13.06 -11.49
CA ILE A 154 0.55 -14.25 -12.31
C ILE A 154 0.97 -15.42 -11.42
N GLU A 155 1.89 -15.19 -10.48
CA GLU A 155 2.35 -16.26 -9.57
C GLU A 155 1.25 -16.70 -8.59
N GLY A 156 0.30 -15.81 -8.28
CA GLY A 156 -0.81 -16.08 -7.36
C GLY A 156 -0.45 -15.87 -5.89
N GLY A 157 0.71 -15.28 -5.61
CA GLY A 157 1.20 -15.01 -4.27
C GLY A 157 2.67 -14.63 -4.23
N SER A 158 3.28 -14.71 -3.05
CA SER A 158 4.73 -14.50 -2.91
C SER A 158 5.49 -15.72 -3.46
N GLY A 159 6.02 -15.60 -4.68
CA GLY A 159 6.89 -16.61 -5.30
C GLY A 159 8.37 -16.30 -5.08
N HIS A 160 9.22 -17.33 -4.99
CA HIS A 160 10.65 -17.13 -4.88
C HIS A 160 11.37 -17.13 -6.24
N ASP A 161 10.88 -17.90 -7.21
CA ASP A 161 11.57 -18.14 -8.48
C ASP A 161 11.01 -17.31 -9.64
N PHE A 162 9.77 -16.84 -9.54
CA PHE A 162 9.05 -16.11 -10.59
C PHE A 162 9.06 -16.85 -11.94
N LYS A 163 8.86 -18.17 -11.90
CA LYS A 163 8.98 -19.04 -13.08
C LYS A 163 7.86 -18.81 -14.08
N ILE A 164 6.63 -18.62 -13.59
CA ILE A 164 5.45 -18.48 -14.45
C ILE A 164 5.51 -17.16 -15.20
N VAL A 165 5.74 -16.05 -14.46
CA VAL A 165 5.81 -14.72 -15.08
C VAL A 165 6.99 -14.59 -16.04
N LYS A 166 8.17 -15.16 -15.69
CA LYS A 166 9.32 -15.18 -16.60
C LYS A 166 9.02 -15.99 -17.87
N LYS A 167 8.39 -17.16 -17.72
CA LYS A 167 7.99 -17.97 -18.88
C LYS A 167 7.05 -17.18 -19.78
N MET A 168 6.01 -16.55 -19.25
CA MET A 168 5.10 -15.72 -20.04
C MET A 168 5.82 -14.58 -20.76
N LEU A 169 6.75 -13.90 -20.09
CA LEU A 169 7.53 -12.81 -20.67
C LEU A 169 8.34 -13.26 -21.91
N TYR A 170 8.89 -14.50 -21.88
CA TYR A 170 9.71 -15.02 -22.98
C TYR A 170 8.87 -15.68 -24.09
N ASP A 171 7.81 -16.38 -23.71
CA ASP A 171 7.00 -17.14 -24.69
C ASP A 171 5.96 -16.24 -25.38
N GLU A 172 5.42 -15.25 -24.66
CA GLU A 172 4.32 -14.40 -25.12
C GLU A 172 4.57 -12.92 -24.77
N PRO A 173 5.65 -12.29 -25.29
CA PRO A 173 6.07 -10.95 -24.88
C PRO A 173 5.09 -9.83 -25.23
N ALA A 174 4.06 -10.12 -26.02
CA ALA A 174 2.99 -9.17 -26.38
C ALA A 174 1.84 -9.13 -25.36
N LEU A 175 1.81 -10.03 -24.38
CA LEU A 175 0.88 -10.01 -23.26
C LEU A 175 1.41 -9.12 -22.17
#